data_c84244dac45d1bdbc4a75f596236dc25
#
_entry.id   c84244dac45d1bdbc4a75f596236dc25
#
_cell.length_a   1.000
_cell.length_b   1.000
_cell.length_c   1.000
_cell.angle_alpha   90.00
_cell.angle_beta   90.00
_cell.angle_gamma   90.00
#
_symmetry.space_group_name_H-M   'P 1'
#
loop_
_entity.id
_entity.type
_entity.pdbx_description
1 polymer ?
#
loop_
_entity_poly.entity_id
_entity_poly.type
_entity_poly.pdbx_seq_one_letter_code
_entity_poly.pdbx_strand_id
1 'polypeptide(L)'
;MKQTDRFPEASGQNGWFETSRYKNHQFNSVDEIERSYDYVVVGAGFGGVNAAFRLAENKPDATVALFDAMPVGYFSSGRNAGFIIDVPHSIVGDPNFTLDDQKWRFRLNRYVIDRMVKIKEENNLQIDWQQAGMHQTAREKGSLKYLNMLAKFLDVMGAQYQWFDKDEVAKRLGTDFYFKALYTPGTILINPSETVRGLATVLPKNVHVFENCPVLEVLEGEV
;
A
#
# COMPACT_ATOMS: atom_id res chain seq x y z
N MET A 1 17.47 -15.99 -19.66
CA MET A 1 16.97 -16.98 -18.67
C MET A 1 17.16 -16.40 -17.28
N LYS A 2 16.08 -16.31 -16.49
CA LYS A 2 16.12 -15.94 -15.07
C LYS A 2 15.41 -17.04 -14.30
N GLN A 3 16.13 -17.72 -13.43
CA GLN A 3 15.64 -18.83 -12.60
C GLN A 3 15.84 -18.49 -11.13
N THR A 4 14.93 -18.92 -10.25
CA THR A 4 15.08 -18.82 -8.81
C THR A 4 14.87 -20.18 -8.15
N ASP A 5 15.71 -20.48 -7.18
CA ASP A 5 15.58 -21.59 -6.24
C ASP A 5 15.16 -21.11 -4.84
N ARG A 6 14.96 -19.78 -4.70
CA ARG A 6 14.58 -19.13 -3.44
C ARG A 6 13.12 -18.73 -3.47
N PHE A 7 12.39 -19.26 -2.51
CA PHE A 7 10.98 -18.95 -2.29
C PHE A 7 10.82 -18.15 -1.01
N PRO A 8 9.77 -17.30 -0.93
CA PRO A 8 9.47 -16.61 0.31
C PRO A 8 9.07 -17.64 1.39
N GLU A 9 9.81 -17.65 2.49
CA GLU A 9 9.48 -18.43 3.67
C GLU A 9 8.91 -17.50 4.74
N ALA A 10 7.67 -17.76 5.13
CA ALA A 10 7.03 -16.98 6.18
C ALA A 10 7.27 -17.66 7.54
N SER A 11 8.04 -17.00 8.41
CA SER A 11 8.14 -17.42 9.81
C SER A 11 6.88 -17.01 10.58
N GLY A 12 6.17 -17.97 11.15
CA GLY A 12 4.98 -17.75 11.98
C GLY A 12 3.74 -17.28 11.22
N GLN A 13 2.64 -17.13 11.95
CA GLN A 13 1.35 -16.67 11.41
C GLN A 13 1.35 -15.17 11.11
N ASN A 14 0.52 -14.78 10.15
CA ASN A 14 0.27 -13.39 9.84
C ASN A 14 -1.06 -12.94 10.48
N GLY A 15 -0.98 -12.20 11.60
CA GLY A 15 -2.18 -11.75 12.33
C GLY A 15 -3.14 -10.91 11.47
N TRP A 16 -2.64 -10.09 10.56
CA TRP A 16 -3.47 -9.32 9.62
C TRP A 16 -4.24 -10.22 8.64
N PHE A 17 -3.60 -11.31 8.19
CA PHE A 17 -4.25 -12.29 7.32
C PHE A 17 -5.31 -13.08 8.09
N GLU A 18 -4.98 -13.53 9.31
CA GLU A 18 -5.89 -14.32 10.14
C GLU A 18 -7.17 -13.56 10.51
N THR A 19 -7.09 -12.24 10.63
CA THR A 19 -8.24 -11.36 10.94
C THR A 19 -8.95 -10.81 9.71
N SER A 20 -8.44 -11.08 8.51
CA SER A 20 -9.00 -10.58 7.25
C SER A 20 -10.36 -11.23 6.93
N ARG A 21 -11.34 -10.42 6.54
CA ARG A 21 -12.65 -10.90 6.03
C ARG A 21 -12.53 -11.71 4.75
N TYR A 22 -11.46 -11.48 3.98
CA TYR A 22 -11.18 -12.18 2.71
C TYR A 22 -10.25 -13.38 2.85
N LYS A 23 -9.86 -13.77 4.06
CA LYS A 23 -8.95 -14.88 4.33
C LYS A 23 -9.34 -16.18 3.61
N ASN A 24 -10.64 -16.48 3.54
CA ASN A 24 -11.17 -17.71 2.93
C ASN A 24 -11.62 -17.53 1.48
N HIS A 25 -11.40 -16.36 0.88
CA HIS A 25 -11.72 -16.15 -0.53
C HIS A 25 -10.88 -17.08 -1.41
N GLN A 26 -11.52 -17.74 -2.37
CA GLN A 26 -10.86 -18.61 -3.33
C GLN A 26 -10.66 -17.84 -4.63
N PHE A 27 -9.43 -17.81 -5.11
CA PHE A 27 -9.08 -17.33 -6.44
C PHE A 27 -9.10 -18.49 -7.46
N ASN A 28 -8.60 -18.25 -8.66
CA ASN A 28 -8.57 -19.29 -9.68
C ASN A 28 -7.77 -20.52 -9.24
N SER A 29 -8.25 -21.71 -9.63
CA SER A 29 -7.47 -22.94 -9.45
C SER A 29 -6.29 -22.98 -10.42
N VAL A 30 -5.19 -23.61 -10.03
CA VAL A 30 -4.04 -23.83 -10.92
C VAL A 30 -4.40 -24.69 -12.13
N ASP A 31 -5.46 -25.49 -12.05
CA ASP A 31 -5.98 -26.28 -13.18
C ASP A 31 -6.68 -25.40 -14.24
N GLU A 32 -6.98 -24.14 -13.90
CA GLU A 32 -7.58 -23.15 -14.81
C GLU A 32 -6.52 -22.31 -15.54
N ILE A 33 -5.23 -22.59 -15.36
CA ILE A 33 -4.17 -21.88 -16.07
C ILE A 33 -4.30 -22.13 -17.56
N GLU A 34 -4.49 -21.06 -18.33
CA GLU A 34 -4.60 -21.12 -19.78
C GLU A 34 -3.22 -21.38 -20.42
N ARG A 35 -3.26 -21.87 -21.65
CA ARG A 35 -2.01 -22.16 -22.40
C ARG A 35 -1.18 -20.90 -22.65
N SER A 36 -1.82 -19.74 -22.75
CA SER A 36 -1.16 -18.47 -23.01
C SER A 36 -1.93 -17.32 -22.37
N TYR A 37 -1.22 -16.28 -22.00
CA TYR A 37 -1.74 -14.99 -21.54
C TYR A 37 -1.03 -13.88 -22.28
N ASP A 38 -1.74 -12.77 -22.54
CA ASP A 38 -1.13 -11.58 -23.14
C ASP A 38 -0.17 -10.90 -22.18
N TYR A 39 -0.46 -10.97 -20.87
CA TYR A 39 0.38 -10.41 -19.82
C TYR A 39 0.47 -11.36 -18.63
N VAL A 40 1.67 -11.44 -18.06
CA VAL A 40 1.93 -12.17 -16.81
C VAL A 40 2.51 -11.21 -15.78
N VAL A 41 1.91 -11.17 -14.60
CA VAL A 41 2.37 -10.42 -13.44
C VAL A 41 2.80 -11.39 -12.36
N VAL A 42 4.03 -11.27 -11.85
CA VAL A 42 4.57 -12.12 -10.81
C VAL A 42 4.61 -11.37 -9.48
N GLY A 43 3.89 -11.91 -8.49
CA GLY A 43 3.71 -11.34 -7.16
C GLY A 43 2.39 -10.57 -7.01
N ALA A 44 1.44 -11.11 -6.24
CA ALA A 44 0.12 -10.51 -5.95
C ALA A 44 0.13 -9.67 -4.66
N GLY A 45 1.19 -8.91 -4.42
CA GLY A 45 1.22 -7.84 -3.43
C GLY A 45 0.56 -6.56 -3.96
N PHE A 46 0.64 -5.45 -3.21
CA PHE A 46 0.09 -4.16 -3.65
C PHE A 46 0.55 -3.74 -5.06
N GLY A 47 1.83 -3.95 -5.37
CA GLY A 47 2.39 -3.61 -6.68
C GLY A 47 1.76 -4.44 -7.80
N GLY A 48 1.76 -5.77 -7.67
CA GLY A 48 1.25 -6.67 -8.71
C GLY A 48 -0.26 -6.57 -8.90
N VAL A 49 -1.05 -6.51 -7.81
CA VAL A 49 -2.51 -6.30 -7.90
C VAL A 49 -2.84 -5.01 -8.63
N ASN A 50 -2.15 -3.90 -8.32
CA ASN A 50 -2.37 -2.64 -9.03
C ASN A 50 -1.88 -2.68 -10.48
N ALA A 51 -0.77 -3.37 -10.79
CA ALA A 51 -0.29 -3.56 -12.14
C ALA A 51 -1.30 -4.36 -12.99
N ALA A 52 -1.80 -5.47 -12.45
CA ALA A 52 -2.82 -6.29 -13.12
C ALA A 52 -4.12 -5.49 -13.36
N PHE A 53 -4.55 -4.69 -12.36
CA PHE A 53 -5.70 -3.80 -12.49
C PHE A 53 -5.53 -2.83 -13.66
N ARG A 54 -4.38 -2.14 -13.72
CA ARG A 54 -4.11 -1.14 -14.77
C ARG A 54 -3.94 -1.77 -16.14
N LEU A 55 -3.33 -2.95 -16.24
CA LEU A 55 -3.23 -3.70 -17.49
C LEU A 55 -4.63 -4.03 -18.03
N ALA A 56 -5.48 -4.61 -17.19
CA ALA A 56 -6.83 -4.99 -17.57
C ALA A 56 -7.72 -3.80 -17.94
N GLU A 57 -7.61 -2.67 -17.23
CA GLU A 57 -8.35 -1.45 -17.58
C GLU A 57 -7.90 -0.83 -18.91
N ASN A 58 -6.58 -0.81 -19.15
CA ASN A 58 -6.02 -0.20 -20.36
C ASN A 58 -6.10 -1.12 -21.58
N LYS A 59 -6.27 -2.42 -21.37
CA LYS A 59 -6.31 -3.48 -22.39
C LYS A 59 -7.45 -4.45 -22.07
N PRO A 60 -8.71 -4.03 -22.22
CA PRO A 60 -9.87 -4.83 -21.80
C PRO A 60 -10.02 -6.15 -22.56
N ASP A 61 -9.45 -6.24 -23.77
CA ASP A 61 -9.50 -7.43 -24.60
C ASP A 61 -8.33 -8.41 -24.34
N ALA A 62 -7.34 -7.99 -23.53
CA ALA A 62 -6.18 -8.82 -23.21
C ALA A 62 -6.43 -9.64 -21.95
N THR A 63 -5.85 -10.85 -21.91
CA THR A 63 -5.86 -11.72 -20.74
C THR A 63 -4.63 -11.45 -19.87
N VAL A 64 -4.82 -11.43 -18.54
CA VAL A 64 -3.76 -11.16 -17.56
C VAL A 64 -3.70 -12.30 -16.55
N ALA A 65 -2.56 -12.95 -16.40
CA ALA A 65 -2.31 -13.86 -15.27
C ALA A 65 -1.56 -13.14 -14.16
N LEU A 66 -2.03 -13.27 -12.92
CA LEU A 66 -1.38 -12.76 -11.71
C LEU A 66 -1.02 -13.95 -10.82
N PHE A 67 0.28 -14.24 -10.69
CA PHE A 67 0.80 -15.34 -9.89
C PHE A 67 1.37 -14.86 -8.57
N ASP A 68 1.13 -15.62 -7.49
CA ASP A 68 1.87 -15.45 -6.22
C ASP A 68 2.30 -16.81 -5.66
N ALA A 69 3.52 -16.85 -5.14
CA ALA A 69 4.06 -18.04 -4.48
C ALA A 69 3.34 -18.37 -3.15
N MET A 70 2.65 -17.41 -2.59
CA MET A 70 1.93 -17.49 -1.30
C MET A 70 0.46 -17.06 -1.49
N PRO A 71 -0.40 -17.21 -0.47
CA PRO A 71 -1.71 -16.57 -0.51
C PRO A 71 -1.60 -15.05 -0.68
N VAL A 72 -2.46 -14.45 -1.50
CA VAL A 72 -2.50 -12.98 -1.70
C VAL A 72 -2.57 -12.27 -0.36
N GLY A 73 -1.67 -11.32 -0.13
CA GLY A 73 -1.63 -10.56 1.13
C GLY A 73 -1.05 -11.32 2.33
N TYR A 74 -0.47 -12.49 2.15
CA TYR A 74 0.13 -13.23 3.25
C TYR A 74 1.55 -12.78 3.59
N PHE A 75 2.34 -12.35 2.60
CA PHE A 75 3.75 -11.98 2.77
C PHE A 75 3.95 -10.47 2.99
N SER A 76 5.00 -9.84 2.42
CA SER A 76 5.41 -8.45 2.75
C SER A 76 4.30 -7.41 2.68
N SER A 77 3.41 -7.51 1.68
CA SER A 77 2.28 -6.57 1.53
C SER A 77 1.27 -6.68 2.68
N GLY A 78 1.12 -7.86 3.28
CA GLY A 78 0.24 -8.08 4.43
C GLY A 78 0.96 -8.11 5.78
N ARG A 79 2.27 -7.83 5.85
CA ARG A 79 3.08 -7.88 7.09
C ARG A 79 3.70 -6.54 7.46
N ASN A 80 3.14 -5.44 6.99
CA ASN A 80 3.56 -4.09 7.35
C ASN A 80 2.70 -3.52 8.49
N ALA A 81 2.99 -2.29 8.91
CA ALA A 81 2.31 -1.64 10.03
C ALA A 81 0.88 -1.14 9.70
N GLY A 82 0.41 -1.27 8.46
CA GLY A 82 -0.95 -0.88 8.07
C GLY A 82 -1.16 0.63 7.90
N PHE A 83 -0.11 1.38 7.59
CA PHE A 83 -0.23 2.81 7.30
C PHE A 83 -0.16 3.08 5.81
N ILE A 84 -1.17 3.76 5.28
CA ILE A 84 -1.11 4.41 3.97
C ILE A 84 -0.81 5.88 4.23
N ILE A 85 0.32 6.37 3.75
CA ILE A 85 0.85 7.70 4.08
C ILE A 85 0.96 8.52 2.80
N ASP A 86 0.33 9.68 2.78
CA ASP A 86 0.41 10.62 1.65
C ASP A 86 1.68 11.46 1.67
N VAL A 87 2.13 11.86 2.85
CA VAL A 87 3.33 12.67 3.05
C VAL A 87 4.57 11.76 3.09
N PRO A 88 5.52 11.88 2.15
CA PRO A 88 6.72 11.03 2.14
C PRO A 88 7.51 11.10 3.45
N HIS A 89 8.02 9.97 3.95
CA HIS A 89 8.77 9.89 5.22
C HIS A 89 10.11 10.64 5.19
N SER A 90 10.80 10.65 4.07
CA SER A 90 12.13 11.26 3.90
C SER A 90 12.03 12.72 3.47
N ILE A 91 11.27 13.52 4.23
CA ILE A 91 10.93 14.89 3.81
C ILE A 91 12.07 15.87 4.06
N VAL A 92 12.87 15.64 5.08
CA VAL A 92 13.82 16.64 5.55
C VAL A 92 15.24 16.09 5.44
N GLY A 93 15.98 16.60 4.46
CA GLY A 93 17.42 16.43 4.41
C GLY A 93 17.94 15.18 3.68
N ASP A 94 17.13 14.48 2.89
CA ASP A 94 17.67 13.48 1.98
C ASP A 94 18.28 14.19 0.75
N PRO A 95 19.61 14.21 0.63
CA PRO A 95 20.30 14.91 -0.45
C PRO A 95 20.04 14.30 -1.83
N ASN A 96 19.43 13.10 -1.89
CA ASN A 96 19.16 12.40 -3.13
C ASN A 96 17.85 12.83 -3.81
N PHE A 97 17.04 13.67 -3.15
CA PHE A 97 15.75 14.10 -3.69
C PHE A 97 15.63 15.61 -3.77
N THR A 98 15.30 16.09 -4.96
CA THR A 98 14.96 17.49 -5.19
C THR A 98 13.58 17.83 -4.63
N LEU A 99 13.27 19.10 -4.50
CA LEU A 99 11.94 19.57 -4.11
C LEU A 99 10.86 19.11 -5.13
N ASP A 100 11.19 19.06 -6.41
CA ASP A 100 10.26 18.63 -7.46
C ASP A 100 10.00 17.12 -7.38
N ASP A 101 11.00 16.31 -7.04
CA ASP A 101 10.81 14.87 -6.75
C ASP A 101 9.84 14.67 -5.58
N GLN A 102 9.98 15.46 -4.54
CA GLN A 102 9.11 15.40 -3.36
C GLN A 102 7.66 15.79 -3.71
N LYS A 103 7.47 16.86 -4.49
CA LYS A 103 6.16 17.27 -4.99
C LYS A 103 5.53 16.19 -5.86
N TRP A 104 6.32 15.58 -6.72
CA TRP A 104 5.84 14.49 -7.57
C TRP A 104 5.41 13.28 -6.74
N ARG A 105 6.21 12.88 -5.75
CA ARG A 105 5.89 11.77 -4.83
C ARG A 105 4.61 12.05 -4.04
N PHE A 106 4.46 13.24 -3.48
CA PHE A 106 3.24 13.61 -2.76
C PHE A 106 2.01 13.50 -3.66
N ARG A 107 2.06 14.03 -4.89
CA ARG A 107 0.97 13.91 -5.86
C ARG A 107 0.69 12.47 -6.25
N LEU A 108 1.73 11.66 -6.42
CA LEU A 108 1.58 10.24 -6.74
C LEU A 108 0.92 9.47 -5.58
N ASN A 109 1.36 9.72 -4.34
CA ASN A 109 0.76 9.11 -3.16
C ASN A 109 -0.73 9.49 -3.04
N ARG A 110 -1.08 10.76 -3.22
CA ARG A 110 -2.48 11.20 -3.23
C ARG A 110 -3.29 10.52 -4.33
N TYR A 111 -2.77 10.47 -5.54
CA TYR A 111 -3.43 9.78 -6.65
C TYR A 111 -3.71 8.30 -6.33
N VAL A 112 -2.74 7.58 -5.74
CA VAL A 112 -2.90 6.17 -5.37
C VAL A 112 -3.96 6.02 -4.27
N ILE A 113 -3.95 6.89 -3.27
CA ILE A 113 -4.95 6.88 -2.18
C ILE A 113 -6.35 7.11 -2.75
N ASP A 114 -6.54 8.16 -3.56
CA ASP A 114 -7.82 8.50 -4.15
C ASP A 114 -8.34 7.38 -5.05
N ARG A 115 -7.45 6.71 -5.79
CA ARG A 115 -7.79 5.54 -6.59
C ARG A 115 -8.25 4.35 -5.72
N MET A 116 -7.54 4.08 -4.62
CA MET A 116 -7.92 3.00 -3.69
C MET A 116 -9.28 3.28 -3.04
N VAL A 117 -9.53 4.52 -2.63
CA VAL A 117 -10.85 4.96 -2.13
C VAL A 117 -11.93 4.69 -3.18
N LYS A 118 -11.70 5.13 -4.41
CA LYS A 118 -12.64 4.92 -5.53
C LYS A 118 -12.95 3.44 -5.74
N ILE A 119 -11.92 2.58 -5.86
CA ILE A 119 -12.11 1.13 -6.03
C ILE A 119 -12.90 0.54 -4.86
N LYS A 120 -12.54 0.93 -3.63
CA LYS A 120 -13.25 0.48 -2.42
C LYS A 120 -14.73 0.84 -2.45
N GLU A 121 -15.06 2.08 -2.79
CA GLU A 121 -16.44 2.58 -2.81
C GLU A 121 -17.26 1.96 -3.96
N GLU A 122 -16.73 1.97 -5.17
CA GLU A 122 -17.40 1.43 -6.36
C GLU A 122 -17.72 -0.07 -6.25
N ASN A 123 -16.87 -0.81 -5.52
CA ASN A 123 -17.05 -2.25 -5.31
C ASN A 123 -17.60 -2.62 -3.93
N ASN A 124 -17.97 -1.63 -3.11
CA ASN A 124 -18.43 -1.84 -1.74
C ASN A 124 -17.53 -2.78 -0.92
N LEU A 125 -16.21 -2.62 -1.05
CA LEU A 125 -15.24 -3.45 -0.36
C LEU A 125 -15.32 -3.25 1.16
N GLN A 126 -15.55 -4.35 1.86
CA GLN A 126 -15.60 -4.39 3.33
C GLN A 126 -14.20 -4.61 3.89
N ILE A 127 -13.37 -3.58 3.91
CA ILE A 127 -12.02 -3.58 4.45
C ILE A 127 -11.90 -2.60 5.62
N ASP A 128 -11.02 -2.90 6.57
CA ASP A 128 -10.69 -1.94 7.62
C ASP A 128 -10.02 -0.72 7.00
N TRP A 129 -10.67 0.43 7.16
CA TRP A 129 -10.25 1.68 6.56
C TRP A 129 -10.57 2.84 7.48
N GLN A 130 -9.56 3.36 8.17
CA GLN A 130 -9.74 4.45 9.11
C GLN A 130 -8.92 5.66 8.71
N GLN A 131 -9.60 6.78 8.43
CA GLN A 131 -8.96 8.07 8.20
C GLN A 131 -8.45 8.63 9.54
N ALA A 132 -7.27 8.16 9.96
CA ALA A 132 -6.72 8.48 11.27
C ALA A 132 -5.90 9.78 11.28
N GLY A 133 -5.29 10.11 10.15
CA GLY A 133 -4.24 11.11 10.10
C GLY A 133 -2.98 10.68 10.86
N MET A 134 -2.01 11.57 10.97
CA MET A 134 -0.75 11.30 11.64
C MET A 134 -0.34 12.48 12.52
N HIS A 135 0.05 12.19 13.77
CA HIS A 135 0.63 13.17 14.67
C HIS A 135 2.16 13.00 14.68
N GLN A 136 2.86 14.03 14.25
CA GLN A 136 4.30 14.14 14.45
C GLN A 136 4.55 15.01 15.67
N THR A 137 5.22 14.46 16.68
CA THR A 137 5.27 15.03 18.02
C THR A 137 6.67 15.49 18.38
N ALA A 138 6.76 16.57 19.17
CA ALA A 138 7.97 17.02 19.83
C ALA A 138 7.86 16.83 21.34
N ARG A 139 8.84 16.17 21.93
CA ARG A 139 8.94 16.00 23.38
C ARG A 139 9.39 17.27 24.08
N GLU A 140 10.25 18.05 23.44
CA GLU A 140 10.91 19.22 24.02
C GLU A 140 11.06 20.35 22.99
N LYS A 141 11.34 21.57 23.47
CA LYS A 141 11.51 22.75 22.61
C LYS A 141 12.58 22.59 21.54
N GLY A 142 13.67 21.85 21.83
CA GLY A 142 14.75 21.58 20.87
C GLY A 142 14.28 20.79 19.63
N SER A 143 13.24 19.96 19.76
CA SER A 143 12.67 19.17 18.68
C SER A 143 11.73 19.97 17.76
N LEU A 144 11.29 21.18 18.16
CA LEU A 144 10.41 22.03 17.35
C LEU A 144 11.00 22.38 15.98
N LYS A 145 12.32 22.46 15.88
CA LYS A 145 12.99 22.74 14.60
C LYS A 145 12.58 21.73 13.50
N TYR A 146 12.42 20.45 13.86
CA TYR A 146 12.02 19.41 12.91
C TYR A 146 10.56 19.56 12.49
N LEU A 147 9.66 19.85 13.44
CA LEU A 147 8.25 20.11 13.11
C LEU A 147 8.08 21.38 12.26
N ASN A 148 8.86 22.43 12.56
CA ASN A 148 8.84 23.66 11.75
C ASN A 148 9.38 23.41 10.32
N MET A 149 10.40 22.57 10.17
CA MET A 149 10.88 22.15 8.84
C MET A 149 9.81 21.38 8.09
N LEU A 150 9.13 20.44 8.76
CA LEU A 150 8.02 19.71 8.19
C LEU A 150 6.88 20.65 7.77
N ALA A 151 6.47 21.59 8.63
CA ALA A 151 5.43 22.55 8.29
C ALA A 151 5.77 23.35 7.03
N LYS A 152 6.99 23.89 6.93
CA LYS A 152 7.45 24.58 5.72
C LYS A 152 7.39 23.70 4.46
N PHE A 153 7.73 22.43 4.61
CA PHE A 153 7.64 21.48 3.53
C PHE A 153 6.18 21.26 3.11
N LEU A 154 5.28 21.07 4.07
CA LEU A 154 3.84 20.88 3.82
C LEU A 154 3.23 22.11 3.14
N ASP A 155 3.64 23.34 3.52
CA ASP A 155 3.24 24.59 2.85
C ASP A 155 3.63 24.56 1.37
N VAL A 156 4.87 24.14 1.07
CA VAL A 156 5.37 24.05 -0.33
C VAL A 156 4.65 22.97 -1.13
N MET A 157 4.18 21.89 -0.45
CA MET A 157 3.40 20.81 -1.07
C MET A 157 1.92 21.19 -1.25
N GLY A 158 1.44 22.26 -0.59
CA GLY A 158 0.02 22.58 -0.49
C GLY A 158 -0.76 21.54 0.34
N ALA A 159 -0.06 20.83 1.23
CA ALA A 159 -0.65 19.80 2.09
C ALA A 159 -1.29 20.43 3.33
N GLN A 160 -2.43 19.90 3.73
CA GLN A 160 -3.11 20.37 4.95
C GLN A 160 -2.42 19.85 6.20
N TYR A 161 -2.30 20.70 7.21
CA TYR A 161 -1.82 20.31 8.53
C TYR A 161 -2.41 21.22 9.62
N GLN A 162 -2.32 20.77 10.86
CA GLN A 162 -2.75 21.51 12.04
C GLN A 162 -1.74 21.39 13.17
N TRP A 163 -1.47 22.50 13.85
CA TRP A 163 -0.67 22.52 15.06
C TRP A 163 -1.54 22.23 16.29
N PHE A 164 -1.00 21.42 17.21
CA PHE A 164 -1.59 21.19 18.51
C PHE A 164 -0.57 21.57 19.60
N ASP A 165 -1.04 22.31 20.59
CA ASP A 165 -0.28 22.61 21.80
C ASP A 165 -0.27 21.42 22.76
N LYS A 166 0.40 21.59 23.91
CA LYS A 166 0.57 20.52 24.91
C LYS A 166 -0.77 19.96 25.40
N ASP A 167 -1.72 20.81 25.68
CA ASP A 167 -3.01 20.41 26.28
C ASP A 167 -3.86 19.67 25.26
N GLU A 168 -3.88 20.15 24.02
CA GLU A 168 -4.56 19.50 22.92
C GLU A 168 -3.95 18.13 22.58
N VAL A 169 -2.60 18.04 22.57
CA VAL A 169 -1.90 16.77 22.36
C VAL A 169 -2.21 15.78 23.46
N ALA A 170 -2.16 16.22 24.73
CA ALA A 170 -2.48 15.38 25.88
C ALA A 170 -3.91 14.82 25.79
N LYS A 171 -4.87 15.67 25.44
CA LYS A 171 -6.27 15.26 25.26
C LYS A 171 -6.45 14.24 24.12
N ARG A 172 -5.71 14.40 22.99
CA ARG A 172 -5.83 13.53 21.82
C ARG A 172 -5.11 12.21 21.96
N LEU A 173 -3.91 12.21 22.56
CA LEU A 173 -3.05 11.04 22.66
C LEU A 173 -3.13 10.33 24.02
N GLY A 174 -3.84 10.89 24.99
CA GLY A 174 -3.98 10.31 26.33
C GLY A 174 -2.69 10.38 27.17
N THR A 175 -1.78 11.28 26.84
CA THR A 175 -0.48 11.42 27.53
C THR A 175 0.02 12.86 27.48
N ASP A 176 0.62 13.34 28.56
CA ASP A 176 1.24 14.67 28.68
C ASP A 176 2.73 14.68 28.30
N PHE A 177 3.23 13.56 27.80
CA PHE A 177 4.63 13.36 27.45
C PHE A 177 5.11 14.30 26.35
N TYR A 178 4.23 14.70 25.44
CA TYR A 178 4.58 15.53 24.29
C TYR A 178 4.28 16.99 24.53
N PHE A 179 5.19 17.84 24.07
CA PHE A 179 5.11 19.28 24.21
C PHE A 179 4.27 19.95 23.11
N LYS A 180 4.36 19.44 21.90
CA LYS A 180 3.68 19.98 20.73
C LYS A 180 3.54 18.90 19.65
N ALA A 181 2.52 19.00 18.81
CA ALA A 181 2.38 18.15 17.64
C ALA A 181 1.99 18.93 16.39
N LEU A 182 2.35 18.36 15.24
CA LEU A 182 1.85 18.73 13.94
C LEU A 182 1.07 17.52 13.42
N TYR A 183 -0.19 17.76 13.08
CA TYR A 183 -1.11 16.75 12.56
C TYR A 183 -1.29 16.92 11.07
N THR A 184 -1.23 15.82 10.31
CA THR A 184 -1.59 15.74 8.89
C THR A 184 -2.76 14.77 8.72
N PRO A 185 -3.85 15.15 8.01
CA PRO A 185 -5.07 14.33 7.92
C PRO A 185 -4.99 13.19 6.90
N GLY A 186 -3.97 13.15 6.03
CA GLY A 186 -3.94 12.29 4.86
C GLY A 186 -3.60 10.82 5.12
N THR A 187 -3.17 10.46 6.34
CA THR A 187 -2.81 9.09 6.68
C THR A 187 -4.03 8.23 7.01
N ILE A 188 -4.02 7.01 6.49
CA ILE A 188 -5.08 6.03 6.67
C ILE A 188 -4.50 4.79 7.37
N LEU A 189 -5.24 4.25 8.34
CA LEU A 189 -4.96 2.95 8.94
C LEU A 189 -5.80 1.88 8.26
N ILE A 190 -5.16 0.75 7.96
CA ILE A 190 -5.78 -0.40 7.30
C ILE A 190 -5.35 -1.71 7.94
N ASN A 191 -6.12 -2.78 7.73
CA ASN A 191 -5.55 -4.12 7.73
C ASN A 191 -4.89 -4.35 6.36
N PRO A 192 -3.55 -4.41 6.26
CA PRO A 192 -2.86 -4.46 4.97
C PRO A 192 -3.11 -5.75 4.20
N SER A 193 -3.22 -6.89 4.88
CA SER A 193 -3.55 -8.16 4.25
C SER A 193 -4.98 -8.15 3.69
N GLU A 194 -5.94 -7.69 4.48
CA GLU A 194 -7.33 -7.55 4.06
C GLU A 194 -7.47 -6.60 2.87
N THR A 195 -6.73 -5.49 2.88
CA THR A 195 -6.80 -4.48 1.82
C THR A 195 -6.27 -5.02 0.50
N VAL A 196 -5.07 -5.63 0.46
CA VAL A 196 -4.53 -6.14 -0.80
C VAL A 196 -5.35 -7.33 -1.31
N ARG A 197 -5.82 -8.20 -0.39
CA ARG A 197 -6.64 -9.35 -0.75
C ARG A 197 -8.03 -8.92 -1.24
N GLY A 198 -8.65 -7.95 -0.57
CA GLY A 198 -9.92 -7.36 -1.00
C GLY A 198 -9.82 -6.68 -2.37
N LEU A 199 -8.75 -5.94 -2.65
CA LEU A 199 -8.51 -5.37 -3.97
C LEU A 199 -8.38 -6.46 -5.05
N ALA A 200 -7.75 -7.59 -4.73
CA ALA A 200 -7.61 -8.70 -5.67
C ALA A 200 -8.96 -9.35 -6.03
N THR A 201 -9.94 -9.35 -5.09
CA THR A 201 -11.28 -9.94 -5.35
C THR A 201 -12.11 -9.14 -6.37
N VAL A 202 -11.75 -7.90 -6.63
CA VAL A 202 -12.49 -6.99 -7.54
C VAL A 202 -11.69 -6.64 -8.79
N LEU A 203 -10.66 -7.42 -9.09
CA LEU A 203 -9.95 -7.32 -10.37
C LEU A 203 -10.92 -7.56 -11.54
N PRO A 204 -10.69 -6.90 -12.69
CA PRO A 204 -11.49 -7.15 -13.90
C PRO A 204 -11.48 -8.63 -14.28
N LYS A 205 -12.57 -9.09 -14.95
CA LYS A 205 -12.78 -10.51 -15.27
C LYS A 205 -11.73 -11.14 -16.20
N ASN A 206 -10.99 -10.31 -16.92
CA ASN A 206 -9.87 -10.74 -17.77
C ASN A 206 -8.55 -10.89 -16.98
N VAL A 207 -8.59 -10.79 -15.65
CA VAL A 207 -7.45 -11.08 -14.77
C VAL A 207 -7.71 -12.38 -14.02
N HIS A 208 -6.84 -13.37 -14.22
CA HIS A 208 -6.85 -14.63 -13.48
C HIS A 208 -5.78 -14.58 -12.37
N VAL A 209 -6.17 -14.88 -11.14
CA VAL A 209 -5.30 -14.82 -9.97
C VAL A 209 -5.00 -16.21 -9.45
N PHE A 210 -3.73 -16.57 -9.35
CA PHE A 210 -3.27 -17.88 -8.91
C PHE A 210 -2.40 -17.75 -7.67
N GLU A 211 -2.89 -18.26 -6.55
CA GLU A 211 -2.19 -18.32 -5.26
C GLU A 211 -1.41 -19.64 -5.11
N ASN A 212 -0.42 -19.64 -4.23
CA ASN A 212 0.42 -20.81 -3.96
C ASN A 212 1.02 -21.40 -5.25
N CYS A 213 1.26 -20.54 -6.22
CA CYS A 213 1.73 -20.88 -7.56
C CYS A 213 3.03 -20.11 -7.86
N PRO A 214 4.18 -20.58 -7.38
CA PRO A 214 5.46 -19.90 -7.57
C PRO A 214 5.92 -19.96 -9.02
N VAL A 215 6.32 -18.83 -9.58
CA VAL A 215 6.99 -18.77 -10.87
C VAL A 215 8.47 -19.09 -10.67
N LEU A 216 8.93 -20.21 -11.23
CA LEU A 216 10.28 -20.74 -11.03
C LEU A 216 11.27 -20.16 -12.00
N GLU A 217 10.85 -19.94 -13.23
CA GLU A 217 11.74 -19.56 -14.33
C GLU A 217 11.02 -18.67 -15.32
N VAL A 218 11.75 -17.72 -15.88
CA VAL A 218 11.33 -16.92 -17.03
C VAL A 218 12.32 -17.16 -18.16
N LEU A 219 11.82 -17.73 -19.24
CA LEU A 219 12.59 -17.99 -20.47
C LEU A 219 12.26 -16.90 -21.50
N GLU A 220 13.27 -16.45 -22.22
CA GLU A 220 13.06 -15.67 -23.43
C GLU A 220 12.72 -16.65 -24.55
N GLY A 221 11.61 -16.39 -25.25
CA GLY A 221 11.15 -17.18 -26.37
C GLY A 221 10.64 -16.28 -27.49
N GLU A 222 10.54 -16.83 -28.68
CA GLU A 222 9.75 -16.23 -29.76
C GLU A 222 8.24 -16.38 -29.40
N VAL A 223 7.53 -15.27 -29.45
CA VAL A 223 6.08 -15.20 -29.21
C VAL A 223 5.35 -15.50 -30.52
#